data_298c0349a33d27a642284961dcec513b
#
_entry.id   298c0349a33d27a642284961dcec513b
#
_cell.length_a   1.000
_cell.length_b   1.000
_cell.length_c   1.000
_cell.angle_alpha   90.00
_cell.angle_beta   90.00
_cell.angle_gamma   90.00
#
_symmetry.space_group_name_H-M   'P 1'
#
loop_
_entity.id
_entity.type
_entity.pdbx_description
1 polymer ?
#
loop_
_entity_poly.entity_id
_entity_poly.type
_entity_poly.pdbx_seq_one_letter_code
_entity_poly.pdbx_strand_id
1 'polypeptide(L)'
;MTSNRGRPPGEVLVDTSALYALLCSTDDCHAAARDAAEALLAHDSALVTSSYVVAETAALLQSRLGRDAARGFLLDLVPYLDVAWVDEGLHARGLEAWLAQRREGVSLVDCVSFALGHELRLEHAFTFDRRFVEQGFVVIP
;
A
#
# COMPACT_ATOMS: atom_id res chain seq x y z
N MET A 1 12.31 1.14 27.29
CA MET A 1 11.90 1.24 25.88
C MET A 1 11.25 2.59 25.64
N THR A 2 11.98 3.52 25.06
CA THR A 2 11.39 4.77 24.61
C THR A 2 10.53 4.50 23.39
N SER A 3 9.21 4.67 23.53
CA SER A 3 8.30 4.58 22.38
C SER A 3 8.68 5.70 21.42
N ASN A 4 9.12 5.34 20.23
CA ASN A 4 9.53 6.27 19.18
C ASN A 4 8.27 6.90 18.53
N ARG A 5 7.38 7.47 19.37
CA ARG A 5 6.16 8.14 18.91
C ARG A 5 6.55 9.46 18.25
N GLY A 6 6.68 9.43 16.94
CA GLY A 6 6.93 10.63 16.14
C GLY A 6 8.00 10.50 15.06
N ARG A 7 8.79 9.44 15.05
CA ARG A 7 9.74 9.21 13.96
C ARG A 7 9.10 8.32 12.90
N PRO A 8 9.14 8.70 11.59
CA PRO A 8 8.68 7.84 10.52
C PRO A 8 9.40 6.48 10.52
N PRO A 9 8.69 5.40 10.18
CA PRO A 9 9.27 4.06 10.15
C PRO A 9 10.33 3.90 9.06
N GLY A 10 11.27 2.98 9.23
CA GLY A 10 12.27 2.63 8.22
C GLY A 10 11.68 1.92 7.01
N GLU A 11 10.63 1.13 7.21
CA GLU A 11 9.90 0.42 6.16
C GLU A 11 8.39 0.55 6.39
N VAL A 12 7.64 0.70 5.31
CA VAL A 12 6.19 0.83 5.37
C VAL A 12 5.53 0.08 4.21
N LEU A 13 4.49 -0.66 4.53
CA LEU A 13 3.64 -1.32 3.51
C LEU A 13 2.76 -0.26 2.86
N VAL A 14 2.70 -0.26 1.54
CA VAL A 14 1.91 0.73 0.78
C VAL A 14 0.74 0.05 0.09
N ASP A 15 -0.44 0.59 0.31
CA ASP A 15 -1.71 0.12 -0.25
C ASP A 15 -2.16 0.94 -1.46
N THR A 16 -2.99 0.35 -2.30
CA THR A 16 -3.60 1.01 -3.47
C THR A 16 -4.30 2.32 -3.09
N SER A 17 -5.02 2.36 -1.96
CA SER A 17 -5.75 3.57 -1.54
C SER A 17 -4.83 4.77 -1.34
N ALA A 18 -3.63 4.54 -0.78
CA ALA A 18 -2.64 5.59 -0.59
C ALA A 18 -2.03 6.05 -1.92
N LEU A 19 -1.67 5.13 -2.80
CA LEU A 19 -1.11 5.45 -4.12
C LEU A 19 -2.12 6.20 -4.98
N TYR A 20 -3.37 5.76 -4.98
CA TYR A 20 -4.43 6.45 -5.71
C TYR A 20 -4.66 7.88 -5.18
N ALA A 21 -4.78 8.05 -3.86
CA ALA A 21 -4.96 9.37 -3.26
C ALA A 21 -3.78 10.29 -3.55
N LEU A 22 -2.56 9.75 -3.56
CA LEU A 22 -1.36 10.52 -3.87
C LEU A 22 -1.35 11.04 -5.32
N LEU A 23 -1.88 10.26 -6.26
CA LEU A 23 -1.84 10.55 -7.69
C LEU A 23 -3.12 11.23 -8.23
N CYS A 24 -4.20 11.21 -7.48
CA CYS A 24 -5.46 11.86 -7.86
C CYS A 24 -5.65 13.15 -7.08
N SER A 25 -5.39 14.29 -7.72
CA SER A 25 -5.44 15.61 -7.07
C SER A 25 -6.82 16.01 -6.57
N THR A 26 -7.88 15.38 -7.08
CA THR A 26 -9.26 15.62 -6.67
C THR A 26 -9.79 14.64 -5.62
N ASP A 27 -8.96 13.66 -5.21
CA ASP A 27 -9.33 12.76 -4.13
C ASP A 27 -9.33 13.49 -2.79
N ASP A 28 -10.34 13.21 -1.93
CA ASP A 28 -10.47 13.86 -0.63
C ASP A 28 -9.26 13.64 0.28
N CYS A 29 -8.56 12.53 0.10
CA CYS A 29 -7.36 12.18 0.87
C CYS A 29 -6.06 12.65 0.24
N HIS A 30 -6.10 13.37 -0.89
CA HIS A 30 -4.89 13.76 -1.63
C HIS A 30 -3.88 14.53 -0.79
N ALA A 31 -4.33 15.57 -0.07
CA ALA A 31 -3.44 16.40 0.75
C ALA A 31 -2.79 15.59 1.86
N ALA A 32 -3.55 14.76 2.57
CA ALA A 32 -3.04 13.89 3.62
C ALA A 32 -2.06 12.84 3.06
N ALA A 33 -2.34 12.28 1.90
CA ALA A 33 -1.45 11.32 1.23
C ALA A 33 -0.12 11.98 0.84
N ARG A 34 -0.18 13.17 0.28
CA ARG A 34 1.01 13.93 -0.11
C ARG A 34 1.88 14.25 1.11
N ASP A 35 1.29 14.75 2.18
CA ASP A 35 2.02 15.11 3.41
C ASP A 35 2.68 13.88 4.03
N ALA A 36 1.97 12.75 4.07
CA ALA A 36 2.51 11.48 4.56
C ALA A 36 3.67 10.98 3.69
N ALA A 37 3.52 11.01 2.36
CA ALA A 37 4.56 10.60 1.43
C ALA A 37 5.81 11.47 1.55
N GLU A 38 5.66 12.79 1.66
CA GLU A 38 6.78 13.72 1.86
C GLU A 38 7.54 13.41 3.16
N ALA A 39 6.82 13.14 4.25
CA ALA A 39 7.45 12.78 5.53
C ALA A 39 8.20 11.45 5.46
N LEU A 40 7.62 10.43 4.81
CA LEU A 40 8.26 9.13 4.63
C LEU A 40 9.52 9.24 3.77
N LEU A 41 9.47 9.98 2.67
CA LEU A 41 10.62 10.19 1.79
C LEU A 41 11.73 11.00 2.46
N ALA A 42 11.38 12.01 3.26
CA ALA A 42 12.35 12.81 4.02
C ALA A 42 13.14 11.98 5.04
N HIS A 43 12.60 10.84 5.48
CA HIS A 43 13.23 9.90 6.40
C HIS A 43 13.85 8.69 5.72
N ASP A 44 13.93 8.69 4.40
CA ASP A 44 14.42 7.56 3.61
C ASP A 44 13.68 6.24 3.93
N SER A 45 12.39 6.33 4.26
CA SER A 45 11.57 5.16 4.50
C SER A 45 11.45 4.33 3.22
N ALA A 46 11.66 3.02 3.33
CA ALA A 46 11.43 2.11 2.22
C ALA A 46 9.92 1.88 2.05
N LEU A 47 9.42 2.11 0.85
CA LEU A 47 8.01 1.95 0.49
C LEU A 47 7.83 0.58 -0.16
N VAL A 48 7.30 -0.36 0.61
CA VAL A 48 7.17 -1.77 0.22
C VAL A 48 5.73 -2.04 -0.24
N THR A 49 5.57 -2.66 -1.38
CA THR A 49 4.26 -3.07 -1.88
C THR A 49 4.35 -4.37 -2.67
N SER A 50 3.22 -4.93 -3.06
CA SER A 50 3.21 -6.12 -3.91
C SER A 50 2.99 -5.77 -5.38
N SER A 51 3.38 -6.68 -6.27
CA SER A 51 3.07 -6.58 -7.70
C SER A 51 1.55 -6.57 -7.97
N TYR A 52 0.75 -7.16 -7.08
CA TYR A 52 -0.71 -7.08 -7.18
C TYR A 52 -1.24 -5.67 -6.93
N VAL A 53 -0.70 -4.96 -5.93
CA VAL A 53 -1.03 -3.55 -5.69
C VAL A 53 -0.62 -2.69 -6.88
N VAL A 54 0.54 -2.93 -7.46
CA VAL A 54 1.00 -2.20 -8.66
C VAL A 54 0.02 -2.37 -9.81
N ALA A 55 -0.38 -3.62 -10.10
CA ALA A 55 -1.33 -3.91 -11.17
C ALA A 55 -2.73 -3.30 -10.90
N GLU A 56 -3.23 -3.42 -9.68
CA GLU A 56 -4.52 -2.84 -9.28
C GLU A 56 -4.51 -1.32 -9.37
N THR A 57 -3.45 -0.68 -8.88
CA THR A 57 -3.29 0.77 -8.95
C THR A 57 -3.25 1.26 -10.39
N ALA A 58 -2.47 0.60 -11.24
CA ALA A 58 -2.37 0.93 -12.67
C ALA A 58 -3.74 0.82 -13.36
N ALA A 59 -4.47 -0.26 -13.12
CA ALA A 59 -5.80 -0.48 -13.69
C ALA A 59 -6.80 0.59 -13.20
N LEU A 60 -6.77 0.91 -11.92
CA LEU A 60 -7.65 1.92 -11.32
C LEU A 60 -7.38 3.32 -11.89
N LEU A 61 -6.10 3.71 -11.99
CA LEU A 61 -5.69 4.99 -12.58
C LEU A 61 -6.12 5.07 -14.05
N GLN A 62 -5.89 4.03 -14.82
CA GLN A 62 -6.29 3.99 -16.22
C GLN A 62 -7.79 4.14 -16.39
N SER A 63 -8.57 3.45 -15.57
CA SER A 63 -10.03 3.50 -15.61
C SER A 63 -10.58 4.88 -15.26
N ARG A 64 -10.02 5.53 -14.25
CA ARG A 64 -10.57 6.78 -13.70
C ARG A 64 -9.92 8.05 -14.25
N LEU A 65 -8.60 8.01 -14.52
CA LEU A 65 -7.82 9.18 -14.91
C LEU A 65 -7.21 9.08 -16.30
N GLY A 66 -7.27 7.89 -16.93
CA GLY A 66 -6.77 7.66 -18.27
C GLY A 66 -5.38 7.01 -18.32
N ARG A 67 -4.99 6.65 -19.55
CA ARG A 67 -3.75 5.91 -19.79
C ARG A 67 -2.49 6.66 -19.36
N ASP A 68 -2.44 7.98 -19.54
CA ASP A 68 -1.26 8.78 -19.21
C ASP A 68 -0.99 8.79 -17.71
N ALA A 69 -2.04 8.82 -16.88
CA ALA A 69 -1.89 8.70 -15.43
C ALA A 69 -1.32 7.34 -15.02
N ALA A 70 -1.82 6.26 -15.61
CA ALA A 70 -1.29 4.91 -15.37
C ALA A 70 0.16 4.79 -15.84
N ARG A 71 0.50 5.36 -16.99
CA ARG A 71 1.87 5.38 -17.54
C ARG A 71 2.83 6.10 -16.58
N GLY A 72 2.44 7.29 -16.11
CA GLY A 72 3.26 8.05 -15.16
C GLY A 72 3.50 7.28 -13.86
N PHE A 73 2.48 6.65 -13.32
CA PHE A 73 2.62 5.78 -12.15
C PHE A 73 3.64 4.66 -12.38
N LEU A 74 3.47 3.90 -13.47
CA LEU A 74 4.30 2.73 -13.76
C LEU A 74 5.76 3.09 -14.07
N LEU A 75 6.01 4.21 -14.76
CA LEU A 75 7.34 4.58 -15.20
C LEU A 75 8.07 5.52 -14.24
N ASP A 76 7.34 6.39 -13.54
CA ASP A 76 7.93 7.46 -12.74
C ASP A 76 7.84 7.21 -11.23
N LEU A 77 6.83 6.50 -10.74
CA LEU A 77 6.66 6.24 -9.30
C LEU A 77 7.09 4.83 -8.90
N VAL A 78 6.69 3.81 -9.62
CA VAL A 78 7.01 2.40 -9.29
C VAL A 78 8.50 2.15 -9.10
N PRO A 79 9.44 2.77 -9.88
CA PRO A 79 10.87 2.58 -9.64
C PRO A 79 11.36 3.01 -8.24
N TYR A 80 10.61 3.85 -7.53
CA TYR A 80 10.92 4.25 -6.16
C TYR A 80 10.28 3.36 -5.10
N LEU A 81 9.49 2.39 -5.50
CA LEU A 81 8.87 1.42 -4.60
C LEU A 81 9.69 0.13 -4.56
N ASP A 82 9.76 -0.48 -3.38
CA ASP A 82 10.27 -1.83 -3.23
C ASP A 82 9.14 -2.81 -3.52
N VAL A 83 9.08 -3.27 -4.75
CA VAL A 83 8.00 -4.17 -5.19
C VAL A 83 8.37 -5.62 -4.90
N ALA A 84 7.57 -6.26 -4.03
CA ALA A 84 7.61 -7.71 -3.85
C ALA A 84 6.78 -8.37 -4.96
N TRP A 85 7.44 -9.09 -5.84
CA TRP A 85 6.76 -9.84 -6.89
C TRP A 85 6.06 -11.05 -6.27
N VAL A 86 4.74 -11.10 -6.44
CA VAL A 86 3.93 -12.16 -5.84
C VAL A 86 4.23 -13.48 -6.54
N ASP A 87 4.91 -14.36 -5.81
CA ASP A 87 5.13 -15.73 -6.24
C ASP A 87 3.94 -16.64 -5.90
N GLU A 88 4.00 -17.87 -6.31
CA GLU A 88 2.93 -18.84 -6.06
C GLU A 88 2.67 -19.04 -4.56
N GLY A 89 3.73 -19.04 -3.74
CA GLY A 89 3.62 -19.20 -2.29
C GLY A 89 2.91 -18.03 -1.61
N LEU A 90 3.28 -16.80 -1.94
CA LEU A 90 2.63 -15.60 -1.40
C LEU A 90 1.18 -15.50 -1.88
N HIS A 91 0.91 -15.82 -3.15
CA HIS A 91 -0.44 -15.90 -3.68
C HIS A 91 -1.29 -16.91 -2.89
N ALA A 92 -0.76 -18.11 -2.63
CA ALA A 92 -1.47 -19.14 -1.87
C ALA A 92 -1.80 -18.69 -0.45
N ARG A 93 -0.87 -18.02 0.24
CA ARG A 93 -1.11 -17.46 1.58
C ARG A 93 -2.18 -16.37 1.56
N GLY A 94 -2.15 -15.50 0.57
CA GLY A 94 -3.19 -14.48 0.38
C GLY A 94 -4.56 -15.10 0.09
N LEU A 95 -4.60 -16.12 -0.76
CA LEU A 95 -5.83 -16.85 -1.08
C LEU A 95 -6.41 -17.53 0.16
N GLU A 96 -5.59 -18.21 0.95
CA GLU A 96 -6.02 -18.84 2.21
C GLU A 96 -6.64 -17.81 3.16
N ALA A 97 -5.99 -16.66 3.32
CA ALA A 97 -6.51 -15.57 4.14
C ALA A 97 -7.83 -15.02 3.59
N TRP A 98 -7.95 -14.89 2.28
CA TRP A 98 -9.17 -14.41 1.63
C TRP A 98 -10.33 -15.40 1.82
N LEU A 99 -10.08 -16.71 1.67
CA LEU A 99 -11.09 -17.74 1.90
C LEU A 99 -11.56 -17.81 3.36
N ALA A 100 -10.68 -17.52 4.31
CA ALA A 100 -11.01 -17.44 5.73
C ALA A 100 -11.73 -16.14 6.11
N GLN A 101 -11.68 -15.12 5.26
CA GLN A 101 -12.25 -13.80 5.52
C GLN A 101 -13.76 -13.84 5.39
N ARG A 102 -14.46 -13.29 6.39
CA ARG A 102 -15.93 -13.20 6.39
C ARG A 102 -16.47 -11.82 6.06
N ARG A 103 -15.61 -10.80 6.01
CA ARG A 103 -16.00 -9.43 5.69
C ARG A 103 -16.05 -9.23 4.20
N GLU A 104 -17.20 -8.79 3.71
CA GLU A 104 -17.32 -8.34 2.32
C GLU A 104 -16.45 -7.10 2.10
N GLY A 105 -15.95 -6.95 0.89
CA GLY A 105 -15.13 -5.82 0.49
C GLY A 105 -13.63 -5.97 0.74
N VAL A 106 -13.18 -7.02 1.41
CA VAL A 106 -11.76 -7.36 1.49
C VAL A 106 -11.39 -8.15 0.24
N SER A 107 -10.48 -7.62 -0.56
CA SER A 107 -10.07 -8.26 -1.82
C SER A 107 -8.93 -9.26 -1.63
N LEU A 108 -8.68 -10.06 -2.65
CA LEU A 108 -7.48 -10.92 -2.70
C LEU A 108 -6.21 -10.07 -2.63
N VAL A 109 -6.18 -8.92 -3.30
CA VAL A 109 -5.05 -7.99 -3.27
C VAL A 109 -4.77 -7.52 -1.84
N ASP A 110 -5.82 -7.16 -1.08
CA ASP A 110 -5.70 -6.79 0.34
C ASP A 110 -5.10 -7.93 1.16
N CYS A 111 -5.60 -9.16 0.98
CA CYS A 111 -5.11 -10.33 1.72
C CYS A 111 -3.65 -10.67 1.38
N VAL A 112 -3.23 -10.49 0.14
CA VAL A 112 -1.82 -10.63 -0.26
C VAL A 112 -0.98 -9.55 0.42
N SER A 113 -1.47 -8.32 0.51
CA SER A 113 -0.78 -7.23 1.22
C SER A 113 -0.64 -7.55 2.71
N PHE A 114 -1.68 -8.04 3.37
CA PHE A 114 -1.61 -8.46 4.77
C PHE A 114 -0.59 -9.57 4.99
N ALA A 115 -0.62 -10.59 4.14
CA ALA A 115 0.34 -11.70 4.21
C ALA A 115 1.78 -11.22 4.02
N LEU A 116 2.03 -10.35 3.04
CA LEU A 116 3.33 -9.76 2.79
C LEU A 116 3.82 -8.94 3.99
N GLY A 117 2.97 -8.07 4.52
CA GLY A 117 3.31 -7.24 5.67
C GLY A 117 3.66 -8.06 6.90
N HIS A 118 2.91 -9.12 7.19
CA HIS A 118 3.19 -10.02 8.31
C HIS A 118 4.47 -10.83 8.09
N GLU A 119 4.70 -11.33 6.89
CA GLU A 119 5.90 -12.11 6.55
C GLU A 119 7.17 -11.26 6.69
N LEU A 120 7.14 -10.02 6.25
CA LEU A 120 8.26 -9.08 6.36
C LEU A 120 8.31 -8.37 7.72
N ARG A 121 7.38 -8.65 8.63
CA ARG A 121 7.26 -8.02 9.95
C ARG A 121 7.17 -6.50 9.89
N LEU A 122 6.45 -5.98 8.91
CA LEU A 122 6.19 -4.56 8.79
C LEU A 122 5.15 -4.14 9.83
N GLU A 123 5.44 -3.09 10.58
CA GLU A 123 4.54 -2.60 11.63
C GLU A 123 3.57 -1.53 11.09
N HIS A 124 3.97 -0.82 10.06
CA HIS A 124 3.25 0.34 9.54
C HIS A 124 2.74 0.11 8.13
N ALA A 125 1.57 0.69 7.84
CA ALA A 125 0.99 0.68 6.51
C ALA A 125 0.56 2.09 6.10
N PHE A 126 0.98 2.52 4.93
CA PHE A 126 0.51 3.75 4.29
C PHE A 126 -0.76 3.41 3.51
N THR A 127 -1.90 3.76 4.08
CA THR A 127 -3.22 3.37 3.59
C THR A 127 -4.29 4.29 4.16
N PHE A 128 -5.41 4.39 3.47
CA PHE A 128 -6.64 5.01 3.96
C PHE A 128 -7.73 3.97 4.28
N ASP A 129 -7.37 2.69 4.23
CA ASP A 129 -8.27 1.59 4.54
C ASP A 129 -8.07 1.12 5.99
N ARG A 130 -9.10 1.33 6.83
CA ARG A 130 -9.05 0.98 8.25
C ARG A 130 -8.94 -0.52 8.53
N ARG A 131 -9.21 -1.36 7.54
CA ARG A 131 -9.07 -2.82 7.70
C ARG A 131 -7.63 -3.23 7.97
N PHE A 132 -6.64 -2.40 7.60
CA PHE A 132 -5.24 -2.61 7.96
C PHE A 132 -5.02 -2.52 9.48
N VAL A 133 -5.75 -1.66 10.19
CA VAL A 133 -5.71 -1.59 11.66
C VAL A 133 -6.16 -2.92 12.27
N GLU A 134 -7.22 -3.52 11.72
CA GLU A 134 -7.75 -4.81 12.18
C GLU A 134 -6.75 -5.95 11.98
N GLN A 135 -5.83 -5.82 11.04
CA GLN A 135 -4.75 -6.77 10.78
C GLN A 135 -3.50 -6.51 11.63
N GLY A 136 -3.52 -5.52 12.50
CA GLY A 136 -2.44 -5.23 13.42
C GLY A 136 -1.44 -4.17 12.96
N PHE A 137 -1.68 -3.52 11.81
CA PHE A 137 -0.80 -2.46 11.31
C PHE A 137 -1.10 -1.11 11.96
N VAL A 138 -0.07 -0.33 12.20
CA VAL A 138 -0.19 1.09 12.52
C VAL A 138 -0.36 1.85 11.20
N VAL A 139 -1.50 2.49 11.03
CA VAL A 139 -1.86 3.16 9.76
C VAL A 139 -1.28 4.58 9.71
N ILE A 140 -0.73 4.94 8.56
CA ILE A 140 -0.23 6.26 8.20
C ILE A 140 -1.07 6.76 7.01
N PRO A 141 -1.58 7.95 7.01
CA PRO A 141 -1.64 8.96 8.07
C PRO A 141 -2.58 8.68 9.23
#